data_57edbc7bd123fe6aa6e9a0d95de47c20
#
_entry.id   57edbc7bd123fe6aa6e9a0d95de47c20
#
_cell.length_a   1.000
_cell.length_b   1.000
_cell.length_c   1.000
_cell.angle_alpha   90.00
_cell.angle_beta   90.00
_cell.angle_gamma   90.00
#
_symmetry.space_group_name_H-M   'P 1'
#
loop_
_entity.id
_entity.type
_entity.pdbx_description
1 polymer ?
#
loop_
_entity_poly.entity_id
_entity_poly.type
_entity_poly.pdbx_seq_one_letter_code
_entity_poly.pdbx_strand_id
1 'polypeptide(L)'
;MLSGLFSHSAAGAADFSHLEQASVEFRHVDKRYGDHQVLNDINLTITPGEVVAILGPSGSGKSTLIRLINQLEPLSGGEILVDNKPTGKLSGSGLRQLRSRVGFVFQQFNLYAHLTASQNITLALEHVHGWKPLPAQERALALLEKVGMLEKAHHYPAELSGGQQQRVAIARALASSPQIILFDEPTSALDPEMIGEVLFVMKALAHSGITMIVVTHE
;
A
#
# COMPACT_ATOMS: atom_id res chain seq x y z
N MET A 1 -28.67 -10.64 -33.01
CA MET A 1 -27.86 -11.80 -32.60
C MET A 1 -26.45 -11.33 -32.30
N LEU A 2 -26.20 -10.80 -31.10
CA LEU A 2 -24.88 -10.49 -30.54
C LEU A 2 -24.97 -10.57 -28.99
N SER A 3 -25.46 -11.73 -28.52
CA SER A 3 -25.52 -12.05 -27.08
C SER A 3 -24.63 -13.23 -26.81
N GLY A 4 -23.31 -13.01 -26.75
CA GLY A 4 -22.42 -14.15 -26.57
C GLY A 4 -20.96 -13.84 -26.35
N LEU A 5 -20.58 -12.66 -25.81
CA LEU A 5 -19.16 -12.32 -25.65
C LEU A 5 -18.77 -11.75 -24.29
N PHE A 6 -19.61 -11.87 -23.26
CA PHE A 6 -19.25 -11.46 -21.89
C PHE A 6 -19.58 -12.53 -20.84
N SER A 7 -19.27 -13.79 -21.13
CA SER A 7 -19.13 -14.78 -20.08
C SER A 7 -17.64 -14.93 -19.71
N HIS A 8 -17.00 -13.84 -19.30
CA HIS A 8 -15.84 -13.98 -18.42
C HIS A 8 -16.43 -14.33 -17.06
N SER A 9 -16.15 -15.56 -16.63
CA SER A 9 -16.41 -16.01 -15.26
C SER A 9 -16.03 -14.89 -14.32
N ALA A 10 -16.94 -14.48 -13.47
CA ALA A 10 -16.65 -13.70 -12.30
C ALA A 10 -15.68 -14.53 -11.45
N ALA A 11 -14.38 -14.41 -11.73
CA ALA A 11 -13.35 -14.72 -10.77
C ALA A 11 -13.73 -13.89 -9.55
N GLY A 12 -14.09 -14.55 -8.45
CA GLY A 12 -14.74 -13.94 -7.31
C GLY A 12 -14.02 -12.66 -6.91
N ALA A 13 -14.78 -11.59 -6.75
CA ALA A 13 -14.25 -10.32 -6.32
C ALA A 13 -13.36 -10.58 -5.11
N ALA A 14 -12.11 -10.11 -5.15
CA ALA A 14 -11.16 -10.35 -4.08
C ALA A 14 -11.76 -9.87 -2.75
N ASP A 15 -12.04 -10.79 -1.84
CA ASP A 15 -12.66 -10.46 -0.56
C ASP A 15 -11.60 -10.02 0.44
N PHE A 16 -11.62 -8.72 0.76
CA PHE A 16 -10.78 -8.09 1.77
C PHE A 16 -11.58 -7.65 3.01
N SER A 17 -12.81 -8.12 3.17
CA SER A 17 -13.74 -7.68 4.24
C SER A 17 -13.22 -7.92 5.66
N HIS A 18 -12.19 -8.76 5.82
CA HIS A 18 -11.56 -9.05 7.12
C HIS A 18 -10.56 -7.99 7.58
N LEU A 19 -10.25 -6.98 6.74
CA LEU A 19 -9.30 -5.92 7.11
C LEU A 19 -9.95 -4.92 8.06
N GLU A 20 -9.25 -4.62 9.16
CA GLU A 20 -9.63 -3.57 10.09
C GLU A 20 -9.35 -2.18 9.48
N GLN A 21 -9.90 -1.15 10.12
CA GLN A 21 -9.79 0.23 9.68
C GLN A 21 -9.17 1.08 10.78
N ALA A 22 -8.45 2.14 10.39
CA ALA A 22 -7.93 3.13 11.32
C ALA A 22 -8.05 4.54 10.74
N SER A 23 -8.13 5.53 11.60
CA SER A 23 -8.08 6.95 11.24
C SER A 23 -6.65 7.45 11.07
N VAL A 24 -6.50 8.53 10.30
CA VAL A 24 -5.26 9.32 10.24
C VAL A 24 -5.60 10.79 10.45
N GLU A 25 -4.89 11.46 11.34
CA GLU A 25 -5.07 12.87 11.61
C GLU A 25 -3.74 13.61 11.55
N PHE A 26 -3.70 14.70 10.81
CA PHE A 26 -2.59 15.64 10.72
C PHE A 26 -2.97 16.90 11.49
N ARG A 27 -2.14 17.32 12.44
CA ARG A 27 -2.33 18.54 13.24
C ARG A 27 -1.12 19.45 13.09
N HIS A 28 -1.31 20.57 12.43
CA HIS A 28 -0.27 21.59 12.22
C HIS A 28 1.05 21.00 11.70
N VAL A 29 0.96 20.09 10.73
CA VAL A 29 2.12 19.32 10.27
C VAL A 29 2.97 20.14 9.32
N ASP A 30 4.25 20.25 9.67
CA ASP A 30 5.30 20.86 8.88
C ASP A 30 6.36 19.85 8.46
N LYS A 31 6.90 20.03 7.25
CA LYS A 31 8.09 19.30 6.78
C LYS A 31 9.05 20.22 6.07
N ARG A 32 10.29 20.18 6.51
CA ARG A 32 11.42 20.90 5.93
C ARG A 32 12.58 19.97 5.59
N TYR A 33 13.29 20.29 4.54
CA TYR A 33 14.60 19.72 4.20
C TYR A 33 15.60 20.88 4.19
N GLY A 34 16.39 21.01 5.26
CA GLY A 34 17.19 22.21 5.50
C GLY A 34 16.30 23.45 5.57
N ASP A 35 16.59 24.44 4.73
CA ASP A 35 15.81 25.68 4.66
C ASP A 35 14.58 25.60 3.74
N HIS A 36 14.46 24.51 2.98
CA HIS A 36 13.34 24.33 2.05
C HIS A 36 12.12 23.72 2.77
N GLN A 37 11.04 24.51 2.83
CA GLN A 37 9.76 24.06 3.39
C GLN A 37 8.93 23.37 2.29
N VAL A 38 8.59 22.09 2.52
CA VAL A 38 7.82 21.26 1.59
C VAL A 38 6.35 21.20 1.99
N LEU A 39 6.08 21.06 3.29
CA LEU A 39 4.73 21.07 3.86
C LEU A 39 4.64 22.14 4.93
N ASN A 40 3.54 22.89 4.93
CA ASN A 40 3.32 24.01 5.83
C ASN A 40 1.91 23.94 6.42
N ASP A 41 1.83 23.82 7.73
CA ASP A 41 0.60 23.83 8.52
C ASP A 41 -0.51 22.91 7.95
N ILE A 42 -0.17 21.65 7.67
CA ILE A 42 -1.14 20.70 7.13
C ILE A 42 -2.06 20.22 8.25
N ASN A 43 -3.35 20.43 8.05
CA ASN A 43 -4.42 19.97 8.92
C ASN A 43 -5.40 19.13 8.09
N LEU A 44 -5.52 17.83 8.41
CA LEU A 44 -6.33 16.89 7.65
C LEU A 44 -6.77 15.75 8.56
N THR A 45 -8.02 15.36 8.48
CA THR A 45 -8.55 14.18 9.15
C THR A 45 -9.10 13.20 8.12
N ILE A 46 -8.64 11.96 8.20
CA ILE A 46 -9.10 10.84 7.37
C ILE A 46 -9.80 9.86 8.31
N THR A 47 -11.07 9.64 8.07
CA THR A 47 -11.87 8.73 8.91
C THR A 47 -11.64 7.26 8.56
N PRO A 48 -11.90 6.31 9.49
CA PRO A 48 -11.76 4.89 9.19
C PRO A 48 -12.59 4.48 7.97
N GLY A 49 -11.97 3.76 7.03
CA GLY A 49 -12.62 3.28 5.82
C GLY A 49 -12.75 4.31 4.70
N GLU A 50 -12.27 5.53 4.90
CA GLU A 50 -12.28 6.57 3.88
C GLU A 50 -11.21 6.29 2.81
N VAL A 51 -11.55 6.60 1.56
CA VAL A 51 -10.60 6.59 0.43
C VAL A 51 -10.31 8.03 0.03
N VAL A 52 -9.08 8.46 0.23
CA VAL A 52 -8.64 9.84 -0.05
C VAL A 52 -7.66 9.84 -1.20
N ALA A 53 -7.92 10.65 -2.22
CA ALA A 53 -6.98 10.93 -3.29
C ALA A 53 -6.31 12.29 -3.07
N ILE A 54 -4.99 12.32 -3.07
CA ILE A 54 -4.18 13.53 -2.97
C ILE A 54 -3.65 13.86 -4.36
N LEU A 55 -4.16 14.95 -4.93
CA LEU A 55 -3.85 15.39 -6.28
C LEU A 55 -2.94 16.62 -6.25
N GLY A 56 -2.11 16.77 -7.26
CA GLY A 56 -1.27 17.96 -7.42
C GLY A 56 -0.09 17.71 -8.36
N PRO A 57 0.62 18.75 -8.79
CA PRO A 57 1.75 18.64 -9.69
C PRO A 57 2.92 17.84 -9.05
N SER A 58 3.80 17.33 -9.89
CA SER A 58 5.03 16.70 -9.43
C SER A 58 5.86 17.66 -8.58
N GLY A 59 6.45 17.17 -7.50
CA GLY A 59 7.25 17.97 -6.58
C GLY A 59 6.46 18.82 -5.57
N SER A 60 5.12 18.72 -5.52
CA SER A 60 4.30 19.48 -4.56
C SER A 60 4.27 18.93 -3.13
N GLY A 61 5.04 17.88 -2.83
CA GLY A 61 5.12 17.31 -1.49
C GLY A 61 4.15 16.17 -1.18
N LYS A 62 3.37 15.68 -2.15
CA LYS A 62 2.37 14.61 -1.96
C LYS A 62 2.98 13.32 -1.40
N SER A 63 4.03 12.82 -2.04
CA SER A 63 4.74 11.62 -1.58
C SER A 63 5.37 11.82 -0.20
N THR A 64 5.90 13.01 0.07
CA THR A 64 6.40 13.39 1.40
C THR A 64 5.30 13.28 2.43
N LEU A 65 4.10 13.81 2.14
CA LEU A 65 2.98 13.82 3.06
C LEU A 65 2.61 12.39 3.53
N ILE A 66 2.46 11.45 2.62
CA ILE A 66 2.08 10.08 3.00
C ILE A 66 3.23 9.31 3.67
N ARG A 67 4.50 9.62 3.36
CA ARG A 67 5.68 9.02 4.01
C ARG A 67 5.86 9.45 5.46
N LEU A 68 5.26 10.56 5.87
CA LEU A 68 5.23 10.98 7.27
C LEU A 68 4.35 10.08 8.13
N ILE A 69 3.29 9.46 7.57
CA ILE A 69 2.31 8.67 8.31
C ILE A 69 2.96 7.45 8.98
N ASN A 70 3.82 6.74 8.25
CA ASN A 70 4.54 5.55 8.75
C ASN A 70 5.99 5.81 9.11
N GLN A 71 6.36 7.09 9.25
CA GLN A 71 7.71 7.55 9.59
C GLN A 71 8.81 7.03 8.65
N LEU A 72 8.54 6.92 7.35
CA LEU A 72 9.59 6.82 6.34
C LEU A 72 10.34 8.15 6.22
N GLU A 73 9.66 9.25 6.52
CA GLU A 73 10.20 10.59 6.67
C GLU A 73 9.87 11.13 8.07
N PRO A 74 10.79 11.80 8.76
CA PRO A 74 10.50 12.42 10.06
C PRO A 74 9.75 13.75 9.87
N LEU A 75 8.86 14.06 10.82
CA LEU A 75 8.22 15.37 10.95
C LEU A 75 9.25 16.47 11.28
N SER A 76 9.01 17.68 10.78
CA SER A 76 9.73 18.90 11.23
C SER A 76 8.94 19.65 12.29
N GLY A 77 7.61 19.54 12.29
CA GLY A 77 6.72 20.17 13.26
C GLY A 77 5.33 19.54 13.21
N GLY A 78 4.52 19.86 14.22
CA GLY A 78 3.17 19.33 14.33
C GLY A 78 3.10 17.88 14.80
N GLU A 79 1.98 17.24 14.56
CA GLU A 79 1.69 15.89 15.04
C GLU A 79 0.88 15.11 14.00
N ILE A 80 1.18 13.80 13.87
CA ILE A 80 0.34 12.85 13.14
C ILE A 80 -0.13 11.76 14.11
N LEU A 81 -1.44 11.49 14.09
CA LEU A 81 -2.04 10.42 14.85
C LEU A 81 -2.55 9.35 13.90
N VAL A 82 -2.32 8.09 14.25
CA VAL A 82 -2.93 6.92 13.63
C VAL A 82 -3.76 6.23 14.69
N ASP A 83 -5.06 6.12 14.43
CA ASP A 83 -6.03 5.57 15.39
C ASP A 83 -5.93 6.29 16.75
N ASN A 84 -5.96 7.63 16.73
CA ASN A 84 -5.82 8.54 17.86
C ASN A 84 -4.50 8.41 18.66
N LYS A 85 -3.49 7.70 18.14
CA LYS A 85 -2.19 7.54 18.80
C LYS A 85 -1.11 8.33 18.06
N PRO A 86 -0.37 9.22 18.74
CA PRO A 86 0.72 9.96 18.12
C PRO A 86 1.81 9.04 17.56
N THR A 87 2.29 9.35 16.36
CA THR A 87 3.32 8.54 15.69
C THR A 87 4.73 9.12 15.78
N GLY A 88 4.87 10.42 15.98
CA GLY A 88 6.12 11.18 15.77
C GLY A 88 7.30 10.82 16.67
N LYS A 89 7.08 10.10 17.78
CA LYS A 89 8.15 9.71 18.73
C LYS A 89 8.34 8.21 18.85
N LEU A 90 7.76 7.43 17.94
CA LEU A 90 7.87 5.98 17.97
C LEU A 90 9.27 5.54 17.50
N SER A 91 9.83 4.54 18.17
CA SER A 91 11.08 3.89 17.83
C SER A 91 11.00 2.39 18.13
N GLY A 92 11.97 1.64 17.67
CA GLY A 92 12.09 0.21 18.00
C GLY A 92 10.80 -0.58 17.71
N SER A 93 10.23 -1.22 18.73
CA SER A 93 9.02 -2.04 18.61
C SER A 93 7.77 -1.24 18.25
N GLY A 94 7.64 -0.02 18.78
CA GLY A 94 6.50 0.87 18.47
C GLY A 94 6.46 1.25 16.99
N LEU A 95 7.61 1.56 16.40
CA LEU A 95 7.72 1.88 14.99
C LEU A 95 7.43 0.65 14.11
N ARG A 96 7.92 -0.54 14.50
CA ARG A 96 7.56 -1.78 13.79
C ARG A 96 6.06 -2.06 13.83
N GLN A 97 5.43 -1.84 15.00
CA GLN A 97 3.99 -2.01 15.15
C GLN A 97 3.20 -1.02 14.28
N LEU A 98 3.60 0.25 14.23
CA LEU A 98 3.00 1.23 13.33
C LEU A 98 3.10 0.77 11.88
N ARG A 99 4.29 0.38 11.43
CA ARG A 99 4.53 -0.05 10.05
C ARG A 99 3.82 -1.34 9.67
N SER A 100 3.50 -2.21 10.62
CA SER A 100 2.66 -3.38 10.37
C SER A 100 1.18 -3.03 10.16
N ARG A 101 0.72 -1.91 10.72
CA ARG A 101 -0.65 -1.41 10.58
C ARG A 101 -0.86 -0.52 9.36
N VAL A 102 0.23 -0.02 8.75
CA VAL A 102 0.22 0.89 7.62
C VAL A 102 0.98 0.27 6.46
N GLY A 103 0.26 -0.33 5.52
CA GLY A 103 0.84 -0.86 4.28
C GLY A 103 1.26 0.28 3.35
N PHE A 104 2.35 0.09 2.61
CA PHE A 104 2.86 1.08 1.67
C PHE A 104 3.17 0.44 0.32
N VAL A 105 2.62 1.01 -0.75
CA VAL A 105 2.86 0.62 -2.14
C VAL A 105 3.59 1.75 -2.84
N PHE A 106 4.81 1.48 -3.28
CA PHE A 106 5.70 2.46 -3.91
C PHE A 106 5.46 2.56 -5.41
N GLN A 107 5.82 3.71 -5.98
CA GLN A 107 5.79 3.98 -7.42
C GLN A 107 6.62 2.97 -8.22
N GLN A 108 7.80 2.60 -7.74
CA GLN A 108 8.74 1.68 -8.39
C GLN A 108 8.69 0.26 -7.83
N PHE A 109 7.54 -0.23 -7.42
CA PHE A 109 7.28 -1.58 -6.89
C PHE A 109 8.19 -1.99 -5.72
N ASN A 110 9.49 -1.76 -5.79
CA ASN A 110 10.53 -2.06 -4.79
C ASN A 110 10.53 -3.54 -4.35
N LEU A 111 10.35 -4.45 -5.29
CA LEU A 111 10.48 -5.87 -5.03
C LEU A 111 11.96 -6.26 -4.92
N TYR A 112 12.25 -7.21 -4.06
CA TYR A 112 13.58 -7.81 -3.95
C TYR A 112 13.82 -8.70 -5.17
N ALA A 113 14.76 -8.31 -6.03
CA ALA A 113 15.01 -8.95 -7.32
C ALA A 113 15.46 -10.42 -7.23
N HIS A 114 16.11 -10.78 -6.12
CA HIS A 114 16.61 -12.12 -5.84
C HIS A 114 15.59 -13.05 -5.13
N LEU A 115 14.39 -12.55 -4.87
CA LEU A 115 13.29 -13.30 -4.27
C LEU A 115 12.14 -13.48 -5.25
N THR A 116 11.46 -14.63 -5.18
CA THR A 116 10.23 -14.86 -5.94
C THR A 116 9.08 -13.98 -5.46
N ALA A 117 7.97 -13.94 -6.20
CA ALA A 117 6.78 -13.19 -5.80
C ALA A 117 6.30 -13.61 -4.39
N SER A 118 6.17 -14.91 -4.11
CA SER A 118 5.76 -15.39 -2.78
C SER A 118 6.79 -15.06 -1.70
N GLN A 119 8.08 -15.19 -1.98
CA GLN A 119 9.14 -14.85 -1.03
C GLN A 119 9.18 -13.34 -0.70
N ASN A 120 8.89 -12.47 -1.66
CA ASN A 120 8.72 -11.04 -1.41
C ASN A 120 7.63 -10.74 -0.38
N ILE A 121 6.62 -11.60 -0.27
CA ILE A 121 5.53 -11.45 0.70
C ILE A 121 5.89 -12.11 2.03
N THR A 122 6.48 -13.32 2.03
CA THR A 122 6.78 -14.05 3.27
C THR A 122 7.91 -13.42 4.07
N LEU A 123 8.83 -12.70 3.42
CA LEU A 123 10.03 -12.15 4.06
C LEU A 123 9.72 -11.38 5.35
N ALA A 124 8.79 -10.43 5.27
CA ALA A 124 8.42 -9.64 6.44
C ALA A 124 7.65 -10.47 7.49
N LEU A 125 6.79 -11.38 7.05
CA LEU A 125 6.04 -12.27 7.95
C LEU A 125 6.99 -13.13 8.79
N GLU A 126 8.00 -13.70 8.18
CA GLU A 126 8.95 -14.58 8.85
C GLU A 126 9.96 -13.81 9.70
N HIS A 127 10.62 -12.79 9.13
CA HIS A 127 11.74 -12.12 9.79
C HIS A 127 11.35 -10.95 10.70
N VAL A 128 10.21 -10.31 10.46
CA VAL A 128 9.74 -9.17 11.28
C VAL A 128 8.66 -9.61 12.25
N HIS A 129 7.71 -10.43 11.79
CA HIS A 129 6.56 -10.86 12.59
C HIS A 129 6.73 -12.24 13.23
N GLY A 130 7.83 -12.94 12.93
CA GLY A 130 8.16 -14.24 13.55
C GLY A 130 7.23 -15.39 13.15
N TRP A 131 6.58 -15.30 11.99
CA TRP A 131 5.73 -16.37 11.50
C TRP A 131 6.56 -17.60 11.12
N LYS A 132 5.98 -18.77 11.32
CA LYS A 132 6.59 -20.00 10.79
C LYS A 132 6.48 -20.03 9.26
N PRO A 133 7.42 -20.69 8.55
CA PRO A 133 7.45 -20.70 7.08
C PRO A 133 6.16 -21.17 6.42
N LEU A 134 5.54 -22.24 6.93
CA LEU A 134 4.33 -22.80 6.31
C LEU A 134 3.14 -21.81 6.39
N PRO A 135 2.73 -21.27 7.55
CA PRO A 135 1.69 -20.25 7.62
C PRO A 135 2.01 -18.99 6.80
N ALA A 136 3.27 -18.55 6.76
CA ALA A 136 3.69 -17.42 5.94
C ALA A 136 3.48 -17.70 4.44
N GLN A 137 3.85 -18.87 3.98
CA GLN A 137 3.66 -19.30 2.59
C GLN A 137 2.18 -19.41 2.23
N GLU A 138 1.36 -20.01 3.09
CA GLU A 138 -0.11 -20.09 2.88
C GLU A 138 -0.72 -18.69 2.76
N ARG A 139 -0.32 -17.78 3.63
CA ARG A 139 -0.74 -16.36 3.58
C ARG A 139 -0.33 -15.69 2.27
N ALA A 140 0.92 -15.89 1.84
CA ALA A 140 1.43 -15.31 0.60
C ALA A 140 0.66 -15.80 -0.62
N LEU A 141 0.40 -17.11 -0.71
CA LEU A 141 -0.37 -17.69 -1.83
C LEU A 141 -1.81 -17.17 -1.85
N ALA A 142 -2.47 -17.10 -0.70
CA ALA A 142 -3.82 -16.53 -0.60
C ALA A 142 -3.88 -15.07 -1.04
N LEU A 143 -2.87 -14.25 -0.71
CA LEU A 143 -2.79 -12.86 -1.16
C LEU A 143 -2.48 -12.75 -2.66
N LEU A 144 -1.60 -13.59 -3.19
CA LEU A 144 -1.30 -13.65 -4.62
C LEU A 144 -2.55 -14.07 -5.43
N GLU A 145 -3.35 -14.98 -4.93
CA GLU A 145 -4.63 -15.34 -5.54
C GLU A 145 -5.56 -14.12 -5.60
N LYS A 146 -5.70 -13.37 -4.51
CA LYS A 146 -6.54 -12.17 -4.44
C LYS A 146 -6.16 -11.08 -5.44
N VAL A 147 -4.89 -10.97 -5.77
CA VAL A 147 -4.39 -9.99 -6.76
C VAL A 147 -4.22 -10.60 -8.16
N GLY A 148 -4.66 -11.85 -8.38
CA GLY A 148 -4.60 -12.53 -9.67
C GLY A 148 -3.18 -12.95 -10.08
N MET A 149 -2.32 -13.28 -9.10
CA MET A 149 -0.90 -13.59 -9.31
C MET A 149 -0.49 -14.98 -8.80
N LEU A 150 -1.45 -15.86 -8.47
CA LEU A 150 -1.15 -17.17 -7.88
C LEU A 150 -0.24 -18.01 -8.78
N GLU A 151 -0.51 -18.07 -10.09
CA GLU A 151 0.29 -18.82 -11.06
C GLU A 151 1.73 -18.29 -11.20
N LYS A 152 1.97 -17.06 -10.77
CA LYS A 152 3.28 -16.39 -10.80
C LYS A 152 4.00 -16.41 -9.45
N ALA A 153 3.51 -17.16 -8.47
CA ALA A 153 4.04 -17.20 -7.10
C ALA A 153 5.55 -17.49 -7.04
N HIS A 154 6.05 -18.32 -7.94
CA HIS A 154 7.46 -18.75 -7.99
C HIS A 154 8.30 -18.02 -9.02
N HIS A 155 7.76 -16.98 -9.68
CA HIS A 155 8.49 -16.13 -10.62
C HIS A 155 9.25 -15.03 -9.88
N TYR A 156 10.42 -14.67 -10.44
CA TYR A 156 11.21 -13.52 -9.98
C TYR A 156 10.70 -12.22 -10.61
N PRO A 157 10.95 -11.06 -9.98
CA PRO A 157 10.52 -9.77 -10.53
C PRO A 157 10.89 -9.54 -12.00
N ALA A 158 12.08 -9.97 -12.43
CA ALA A 158 12.52 -9.83 -13.82
C ALA A 158 11.66 -10.62 -14.83
N GLU A 159 10.91 -11.60 -14.40
CA GLU A 159 10.01 -12.42 -15.21
C GLU A 159 8.57 -11.89 -15.21
N LEU A 160 8.31 -10.77 -14.52
CA LEU A 160 7.00 -10.16 -14.35
C LEU A 160 6.90 -8.83 -15.09
N SER A 161 5.74 -8.55 -15.69
CA SER A 161 5.44 -7.21 -16.21
C SER A 161 5.36 -6.18 -15.09
N GLY A 162 5.42 -4.88 -15.40
CA GLY A 162 5.28 -3.81 -14.41
C GLY A 162 3.97 -3.90 -13.62
N GLY A 163 2.85 -4.14 -14.29
CA GLY A 163 1.55 -4.32 -13.65
C GLY A 163 1.50 -5.57 -12.76
N GLN A 164 2.16 -6.66 -13.16
CA GLN A 164 2.31 -7.86 -12.34
C GLN A 164 3.16 -7.59 -11.10
N GLN A 165 4.29 -6.90 -11.25
CA GLN A 165 5.13 -6.50 -10.13
C GLN A 165 4.38 -5.60 -9.15
N GLN A 166 3.57 -4.65 -9.63
CA GLN A 166 2.77 -3.78 -8.78
C GLN A 166 1.70 -4.56 -8.01
N ARG A 167 1.05 -5.54 -8.63
CA ARG A 167 0.09 -6.40 -7.92
C ARG A 167 0.76 -7.24 -6.84
N VAL A 168 1.97 -7.74 -7.07
CA VAL A 168 2.78 -8.40 -6.03
C VAL A 168 3.15 -7.43 -4.91
N ALA A 169 3.52 -6.18 -5.24
CA ALA A 169 3.80 -5.15 -4.25
C ALA A 169 2.57 -4.81 -3.37
N ILE A 170 1.37 -4.80 -3.97
CA ILE A 170 0.11 -4.65 -3.23
C ILE A 170 -0.10 -5.84 -2.29
N ALA A 171 0.06 -7.07 -2.78
CA ALA A 171 -0.06 -8.27 -1.95
C ALA A 171 0.94 -8.27 -0.77
N ARG A 172 2.18 -7.83 -1.01
CA ARG A 172 3.19 -7.66 0.04
C ARG A 172 2.76 -6.62 1.08
N ALA A 173 2.20 -5.49 0.67
CA ALA A 173 1.70 -4.46 1.58
C ALA A 173 0.54 -4.97 2.45
N LEU A 174 -0.23 -5.93 1.97
CA LEU A 174 -1.35 -6.55 2.69
C LEU A 174 -0.95 -7.71 3.60
N ALA A 175 0.30 -8.15 3.57
CA ALA A 175 0.76 -9.36 4.26
C ALA A 175 0.48 -9.31 5.77
N SER A 176 0.74 -8.19 6.44
CA SER A 176 0.54 -7.97 7.87
C SER A 176 -0.91 -7.61 8.25
N SER A 177 -1.87 -7.68 7.33
CA SER A 177 -3.27 -7.24 7.55
C SER A 177 -3.34 -5.79 8.03
N PRO A 178 -2.86 -4.81 7.25
CA PRO A 178 -2.82 -3.42 7.65
C PRO A 178 -4.24 -2.84 7.79
N GLN A 179 -4.37 -1.77 8.56
CA GLN A 179 -5.62 -1.00 8.75
C GLN A 179 -5.69 0.20 7.80
N ILE A 180 -4.54 0.60 7.27
CA ILE A 180 -4.37 1.70 6.32
C ILE A 180 -3.46 1.21 5.20
N ILE A 181 -3.77 1.56 3.95
CA ILE A 181 -2.87 1.33 2.83
C ILE A 181 -2.59 2.64 2.10
N LEU A 182 -1.31 2.92 1.90
CA LEU A 182 -0.80 4.11 1.24
C LEU A 182 -0.29 3.74 -0.15
N PHE A 183 -0.71 4.48 -1.16
CA PHE A 183 -0.26 4.33 -2.54
C PHE A 183 0.46 5.60 -2.99
N ASP A 184 1.73 5.46 -3.33
CA ASP A 184 2.56 6.54 -3.87
C ASP A 184 2.65 6.39 -5.39
N GLU A 185 1.82 7.10 -6.14
CA GLU A 185 1.74 7.09 -7.60
C GLU A 185 1.70 5.65 -8.20
N PRO A 186 0.72 4.83 -7.83
CA PRO A 186 0.75 3.37 -8.07
C PRO A 186 0.73 2.95 -9.53
N THR A 187 0.37 3.85 -10.45
CA THR A 187 0.24 3.58 -11.89
C THR A 187 1.23 4.34 -12.77
N SER A 188 1.97 5.31 -12.22
CA SER A 188 2.81 6.22 -13.01
C SER A 188 4.02 5.55 -13.69
N ALA A 189 4.48 4.40 -13.19
CA ALA A 189 5.56 3.61 -13.77
C ALA A 189 5.06 2.49 -14.70
N LEU A 190 3.75 2.48 -15.04
CA LEU A 190 3.11 1.42 -15.82
C LEU A 190 2.80 1.88 -17.25
N ASP A 191 2.91 0.94 -18.18
CA ASP A 191 2.34 1.11 -19.51
C ASP A 191 0.80 1.17 -19.43
N PRO A 192 0.12 1.97 -20.27
CA PRO A 192 -1.33 2.15 -20.21
C PRO A 192 -2.13 0.83 -20.22
N GLU A 193 -1.65 -0.18 -20.93
CA GLU A 193 -2.29 -1.51 -21.01
C GLU A 193 -2.32 -2.25 -19.67
N MET A 194 -1.39 -1.93 -18.75
CA MET A 194 -1.24 -2.61 -17.45
C MET A 194 -2.01 -1.91 -16.32
N ILE A 195 -2.43 -0.66 -16.52
CA ILE A 195 -3.07 0.16 -15.49
C ILE A 195 -4.39 -0.47 -15.02
N GLY A 196 -5.19 -0.99 -15.97
CA GLY A 196 -6.51 -1.54 -15.68
C GLY A 196 -6.53 -2.64 -14.63
N GLU A 197 -5.57 -3.56 -14.67
CA GLU A 197 -5.47 -4.68 -13.72
C GLU A 197 -5.08 -4.21 -12.31
N VAL A 198 -4.20 -3.22 -12.21
CA VAL A 198 -3.82 -2.62 -10.92
C VAL A 198 -4.99 -1.84 -10.33
N LEU A 199 -5.67 -1.04 -11.12
CA LEU A 199 -6.87 -0.30 -10.69
C LEU A 199 -8.00 -1.24 -10.25
N PHE A 200 -8.14 -2.40 -10.88
CA PHE A 200 -9.13 -3.40 -10.47
C PHE A 200 -8.88 -3.88 -9.03
N VAL A 201 -7.62 -4.21 -8.70
CA VAL A 201 -7.24 -4.60 -7.34
C VAL A 201 -7.44 -3.44 -6.35
N MET A 202 -7.05 -2.22 -6.73
CA MET A 202 -7.24 -1.04 -5.87
C MET A 202 -8.73 -0.76 -5.60
N LYS A 203 -9.60 -0.91 -6.60
CA LYS A 203 -11.05 -0.78 -6.43
C LYS A 203 -11.62 -1.85 -5.49
N ALA A 204 -11.16 -3.10 -5.60
CA ALA A 204 -11.57 -4.17 -4.69
C ALA A 204 -11.16 -3.84 -3.23
N LEU A 205 -9.96 -3.29 -3.01
CA LEU A 205 -9.52 -2.81 -1.70
C LEU A 205 -10.39 -1.66 -1.20
N ALA A 206 -10.70 -0.68 -2.03
CA ALA A 206 -11.57 0.44 -1.67
C ALA A 206 -12.97 -0.05 -1.22
N HIS A 207 -13.54 -1.03 -1.92
CA HIS A 207 -14.83 -1.62 -1.55
C HIS A 207 -14.78 -2.47 -0.27
N SER A 208 -13.60 -2.94 0.14
CA SER A 208 -13.47 -3.69 1.40
C SER A 208 -13.63 -2.80 2.65
N GLY A 209 -13.56 -1.49 2.47
CA GLY A 209 -13.64 -0.51 3.55
C GLY A 209 -12.32 -0.26 4.29
N ILE A 210 -11.19 -0.77 3.81
CA ILE A 210 -9.89 -0.37 4.36
C ILE A 210 -9.66 1.13 4.14
N THR A 211 -9.00 1.81 5.09
CA THR A 211 -8.60 3.20 4.89
C THR A 211 -7.53 3.28 3.81
N MET A 212 -7.76 4.05 2.75
CA MET A 212 -6.85 4.20 1.63
C MET A 212 -6.46 5.65 1.41
N ILE A 213 -5.18 5.88 1.19
CA ILE A 213 -4.66 7.18 0.77
C ILE A 213 -3.84 6.98 -0.50
N VAL A 214 -4.26 7.62 -1.57
CA VAL A 214 -3.66 7.48 -2.90
C VAL A 214 -3.10 8.82 -3.33
N VAL A 215 -1.80 8.88 -3.59
CA VAL A 215 -1.14 10.01 -4.21
C VAL A 215 -1.08 9.77 -5.71
N THR A 216 -1.55 10.71 -6.48
CA THR A 216 -1.47 10.67 -7.95
C THR A 216 -1.37 12.08 -8.53
N HIS A 217 -0.93 12.18 -9.76
CA HIS A 217 -0.93 13.42 -10.54
C HIS A 217 -1.92 13.38 -11.71
N GLU A 218 -2.64 12.26 -11.86
CA GLU A 218 -3.68 12.02 -12.89
C GLU A 218 -5.08 11.98 -12.26
#